data_a0aa483faaeba7c2e3387f88dee0f74b
#
_entry.id   a0aa483faaeba7c2e3387f88dee0f74b
#
_cell.length_a   1.000
_cell.length_b   1.000
_cell.length_c   1.000
_cell.angle_alpha   90.00
_cell.angle_beta   90.00
_cell.angle_gamma   90.00
#
_symmetry.space_group_name_H-M   'P 1'
#
loop_
_entity.id
_entity.type
_entity.pdbx_description
1 polymer ?
#
loop_
_entity_poly.entity_id
_entity_poly.type
_entity_poly.pdbx_seq_one_letter_code
_entity_poly.pdbx_strand_id
1 'polypeptide(L)'
;MAGISIDSALLGWHGLQGDRRFAFRRINNKSNFPWLSASRLPELLLYEPFGEDDKEGEPSPTHVRTPEGAILPLGSIELQNRIAEKFGDSVELMKLKHGIFDEASVSVINLTTISAIGKEIEQKLDTRRFRANIIIEADSPKPFMENNWIGKTLLFGNKEDGAMLNMTLKDLRCMMINLDPDTAKQDPRIMKTVVHLNENNAGAYGTVVRTGNLSVGLPVSLIGD
;
A
#
# COMPACT_ATOMS: atom_id res chain seq x y z
N MET A 1 -1.36 -5.13 8.44
CA MET A 1 -1.46 -4.11 9.48
C MET A 1 -1.89 -2.81 8.85
N ALA A 2 -2.31 -1.83 9.65
CA ALA A 2 -2.61 -0.48 9.19
C ALA A 2 -1.43 0.11 8.39
N GLY A 3 -1.73 0.99 7.45
CA GLY A 3 -0.72 1.78 6.76
C GLY A 3 -0.27 2.96 7.64
N ILE A 4 0.97 3.38 7.48
CA ILE A 4 1.51 4.57 8.12
C ILE A 4 1.52 5.68 7.07
N SER A 5 0.86 6.81 7.36
CA SER A 5 0.96 8.00 6.53
C SER A 5 2.23 8.78 6.89
N ILE A 6 2.97 9.18 5.88
CA ILE A 6 4.22 9.91 6.04
C ILE A 6 4.24 11.12 5.11
N ASP A 7 4.88 12.21 5.53
CA ASP A 7 4.96 13.44 4.73
C ASP A 7 6.11 13.44 3.74
N SER A 8 7.12 12.59 3.98
CA SER A 8 8.28 12.43 3.11
C SER A 8 8.84 11.02 3.16
N ALA A 9 9.45 10.58 2.07
CA ALA A 9 10.13 9.28 1.97
C ALA A 9 11.26 9.34 0.95
N LEU A 10 12.27 8.50 1.12
CA LEU A 10 13.23 8.20 0.08
C LEU A 10 12.67 7.14 -0.86
N LEU A 11 12.58 7.43 -2.14
CA LEU A 11 12.35 6.45 -3.19
C LEU A 11 13.70 5.82 -3.56
N GLY A 12 13.94 4.62 -3.05
CA GLY A 12 15.11 3.79 -3.40
C GLY A 12 14.81 2.85 -4.56
N TRP A 13 15.81 2.11 -5.03
CA TRP A 13 15.67 1.18 -6.16
C TRP A 13 14.62 0.09 -5.96
N HIS A 14 14.30 -0.24 -4.71
CA HIS A 14 13.31 -1.27 -4.34
C HIS A 14 11.96 -0.69 -3.90
N GLY A 15 11.68 0.57 -4.19
CA GLY A 15 10.46 1.27 -3.77
C GLY A 15 10.71 2.25 -2.62
N LEU A 16 9.67 2.60 -1.88
CA LEU A 16 9.79 3.49 -0.73
C LEU A 16 10.57 2.81 0.39
N GLN A 17 11.55 3.55 0.91
CA GLN A 17 12.39 3.05 2.00
C GLN A 17 11.54 2.70 3.22
N GLY A 18 11.77 1.52 3.81
CA GLY A 18 11.00 1.02 4.94
C GLY A 18 9.64 0.38 4.61
N ASP A 19 9.11 0.52 3.36
CA ASP A 19 7.81 -0.03 3.01
C ASP A 19 7.82 -1.57 3.02
N ARG A 20 6.76 -2.16 3.60
CA ARG A 20 6.45 -3.60 3.62
C ARG A 20 7.61 -4.52 4.02
N ARG A 21 8.48 -4.04 4.93
CA ARG A 21 9.66 -4.79 5.41
C ARG A 21 9.28 -5.95 6.33
N PHE A 22 8.10 -5.94 6.91
CA PHE A 22 7.62 -6.96 7.83
C PHE A 22 6.38 -7.65 7.29
N ALA A 23 6.35 -8.98 7.41
CA ALA A 23 5.18 -9.77 7.09
C ALA A 23 5.08 -10.99 8.01
N PHE A 24 3.86 -11.40 8.33
CA PHE A 24 3.61 -12.69 8.93
C PHE A 24 3.60 -13.77 7.86
N ARG A 25 4.49 -14.75 8.01
CA ARG A 25 4.51 -15.98 7.21
C ARG A 25 3.61 -17.01 7.87
N ARG A 26 2.76 -17.65 7.09
CA ARG A 26 1.97 -18.83 7.51
C ARG A 26 2.87 -20.05 7.43
N ILE A 27 3.21 -20.66 8.58
CA ILE A 27 4.24 -21.71 8.67
C ILE A 27 3.84 -22.95 7.88
N ASN A 28 2.57 -23.35 7.97
CA ASN A 28 2.05 -24.58 7.35
C ASN A 28 1.63 -24.39 5.88
N ASN A 29 1.79 -23.18 5.33
CA ASN A 29 1.41 -22.92 3.94
C ASN A 29 2.54 -23.28 2.97
N LYS A 30 2.21 -24.12 1.97
CA LYS A 30 3.13 -24.57 0.91
C LYS A 30 2.96 -23.83 -0.42
N SER A 31 2.10 -22.78 -0.49
CA SER A 31 1.91 -22.02 -1.72
C SER A 31 3.06 -21.02 -1.95
N ASN A 32 3.18 -20.52 -3.18
CA ASN A 32 4.16 -19.51 -3.54
C ASN A 32 3.90 -18.14 -2.86
N PHE A 33 2.72 -17.97 -2.24
CA PHE A 33 2.37 -16.79 -1.47
C PHE A 33 2.11 -17.17 0.00
N PRO A 34 3.15 -17.34 0.83
CA PRO A 34 3.01 -17.82 2.19
C PRO A 34 2.55 -16.76 3.20
N TRP A 35 2.42 -15.51 2.76
CA TRP A 35 2.15 -14.37 3.63
C TRP A 35 0.71 -14.34 4.13
N LEU A 36 0.55 -13.96 5.39
CA LEU A 36 -0.76 -13.67 5.97
C LEU A 36 -1.18 -12.27 5.56
N SER A 37 -2.19 -12.17 4.73
CA SER A 37 -2.77 -10.89 4.30
C SER A 37 -4.10 -10.61 5.01
N ALA A 38 -4.55 -9.35 5.00
CA ALA A 38 -5.83 -8.98 5.56
C ALA A 38 -7.03 -9.56 4.78
N SER A 39 -6.83 -10.09 3.57
CA SER A 39 -7.88 -10.87 2.91
C SER A 39 -8.20 -12.19 3.64
N ARG A 40 -7.28 -12.68 4.46
CA ARG A 40 -7.45 -13.90 5.29
C ARG A 40 -7.73 -13.59 6.76
N LEU A 41 -7.19 -12.51 7.27
CA LEU A 41 -7.42 -12.01 8.62
C LEU A 41 -7.66 -10.49 8.54
N PRO A 42 -8.91 -10.05 8.29
CA PRO A 42 -9.24 -8.63 8.12
C PRO A 42 -8.78 -7.76 9.28
N GLU A 43 -8.84 -8.27 10.50
CA GLU A 43 -8.44 -7.58 11.72
C GLU A 43 -6.96 -7.16 11.75
N LEU A 44 -6.11 -7.70 10.85
CA LEU A 44 -4.75 -7.20 10.70
C LEU A 44 -4.70 -5.70 10.39
N LEU A 45 -5.73 -5.15 9.74
CA LEU A 45 -5.80 -3.71 9.44
C LEU A 45 -5.93 -2.85 10.71
N LEU A 46 -6.40 -3.43 11.82
CA LEU A 46 -6.59 -2.74 13.09
C LEU A 46 -5.34 -2.73 13.97
N TYR A 47 -4.29 -3.42 13.57
CA TYR A 47 -2.99 -3.38 14.24
C TYR A 47 -2.18 -2.22 13.67
N GLU A 48 -1.88 -1.23 14.50
CA GLU A 48 -1.22 0.02 14.13
C GLU A 48 0.28 -0.04 14.44
N PRO A 49 1.16 -0.21 13.44
CA PRO A 49 2.59 -0.11 13.64
C PRO A 49 2.98 1.35 13.93
N PHE A 50 3.92 1.56 14.84
CA PHE A 50 4.43 2.89 15.17
C PHE A 50 5.83 2.81 15.81
N GLY A 51 6.39 3.98 16.14
CA GLY A 51 7.78 4.11 16.57
C GLY A 51 8.72 3.96 15.39
N GLU A 52 9.94 4.42 15.56
CA GLU A 52 10.95 4.42 14.51
C GLU A 52 12.27 3.92 15.04
N ASP A 53 12.90 3.01 14.32
CA ASP A 53 14.29 2.61 14.52
C ASP A 53 15.02 2.74 13.18
N ASP A 54 16.03 3.60 13.15
CA ASP A 54 16.85 3.89 11.97
C ASP A 54 18.24 3.27 12.04
N LYS A 55 18.47 2.29 12.94
CA LYS A 55 19.78 1.68 13.15
C LYS A 55 20.42 1.06 11.91
N GLU A 56 19.61 0.71 10.93
CA GLU A 56 20.05 0.14 9.66
C GLU A 56 19.99 1.15 8.49
N GLY A 57 19.81 2.44 8.79
CA GLY A 57 19.66 3.48 7.77
C GLY A 57 18.33 3.42 7.03
N GLU A 58 17.35 2.70 7.57
CA GLU A 58 15.99 2.60 7.02
C GLU A 58 14.96 2.69 8.15
N PRO A 59 14.01 3.64 8.08
CA PRO A 59 12.98 3.79 9.09
C PRO A 59 12.13 2.52 9.17
N SER A 60 11.99 1.98 10.36
CA SER A 60 11.23 0.76 10.60
C SER A 60 10.40 0.90 11.87
N PRO A 61 9.12 0.48 11.90
CA PRO A 61 8.34 0.50 13.12
C PRO A 61 8.92 -0.44 14.16
N THR A 62 8.87 -0.02 15.42
CA THR A 62 9.40 -0.80 16.58
C THR A 62 8.31 -1.47 17.39
N HIS A 63 7.10 -0.89 17.38
CA HIS A 63 5.97 -1.33 18.19
C HIS A 63 4.70 -1.43 17.34
N VAL A 64 3.72 -2.11 17.89
CA VAL A 64 2.36 -2.23 17.35
C VAL A 64 1.36 -1.97 18.46
N ARG A 65 0.38 -1.11 18.19
CA ARG A 65 -0.84 -1.00 19.00
C ARG A 65 -1.85 -2.02 18.51
N THR A 66 -2.32 -2.87 19.40
CA THR A 66 -3.37 -3.84 19.07
C THR A 66 -4.77 -3.19 19.06
N PRO A 67 -5.78 -3.82 18.46
CA PRO A 67 -7.17 -3.32 18.50
C PRO A 67 -7.71 -3.10 19.91
N GLU A 68 -7.22 -3.87 20.88
CA GLU A 68 -7.60 -3.76 22.30
C GLU A 68 -6.80 -2.68 23.05
N GLY A 69 -5.90 -1.95 22.36
CA GLY A 69 -5.11 -0.85 22.91
C GLY A 69 -3.78 -1.26 23.57
N ALA A 70 -3.43 -2.55 23.60
CA ALA A 70 -2.12 -2.98 24.11
C ALA A 70 -1.00 -2.56 23.16
N ILE A 71 0.14 -2.15 23.71
CA ILE A 71 1.35 -1.79 22.96
C ILE A 71 2.34 -2.94 23.14
N LEU A 72 2.72 -3.53 22.00
CA LEU A 72 3.63 -4.67 21.96
C LEU A 72 4.86 -4.35 21.08
N PRO A 73 6.07 -4.80 21.44
CA PRO A 73 7.18 -4.75 20.50
C PRO A 73 6.85 -5.54 19.23
N LEU A 74 7.17 -4.99 18.05
CA LEU A 74 6.82 -5.60 16.76
C LEU A 74 7.38 -7.03 16.62
N GLY A 75 8.59 -7.28 17.13
CA GLY A 75 9.22 -8.62 17.09
C GLY A 75 8.88 -9.53 18.28
N SER A 76 7.88 -9.17 19.12
CA SER A 76 7.59 -9.97 20.32
C SER A 76 6.85 -11.27 19.99
N ILE A 77 7.16 -12.30 20.74
CA ILE A 77 6.45 -13.59 20.68
C ILE A 77 4.96 -13.42 21.08
N GLU A 78 4.67 -12.45 21.94
CA GLU A 78 3.29 -12.17 22.34
C GLU A 78 2.45 -11.68 21.17
N LEU A 79 2.97 -10.74 20.35
CA LEU A 79 2.28 -10.27 19.15
C LEU A 79 2.07 -11.44 18.18
N GLN A 80 3.10 -12.25 17.96
CA GLN A 80 3.03 -13.41 17.07
C GLN A 80 1.96 -14.40 17.52
N ASN A 81 1.91 -14.71 18.81
CA ASN A 81 0.91 -15.63 19.39
C ASN A 81 -0.51 -15.09 19.26
N ARG A 82 -0.74 -13.79 19.50
CA ARG A 82 -2.06 -13.14 19.32
C ARG A 82 -2.53 -13.22 17.86
N ILE A 83 -1.63 -13.00 16.91
CA ILE A 83 -1.98 -13.11 15.48
C ILE A 83 -2.24 -14.58 15.10
N ALA A 84 -1.45 -15.52 15.60
CA ALA A 84 -1.63 -16.95 15.37
C ALA A 84 -2.99 -17.43 15.92
N GLU A 85 -3.36 -17.02 17.13
CA GLU A 85 -4.64 -17.35 17.75
C GLU A 85 -5.82 -16.80 16.93
N LYS A 86 -5.78 -15.51 16.54
CA LYS A 86 -6.84 -14.91 15.70
C LYS A 86 -6.92 -15.55 14.32
N PHE A 87 -5.81 -15.94 13.75
CA PHE A 87 -5.76 -16.61 12.44
C PHE A 87 -6.16 -18.09 12.50
N GLY A 88 -6.00 -18.74 13.65
CA GLY A 88 -6.29 -20.17 13.87
C GLY A 88 -5.20 -21.10 13.36
N ASP A 89 -4.01 -20.62 13.02
CA ASP A 89 -2.85 -21.42 12.61
C ASP A 89 -1.54 -20.69 12.96
N SER A 90 -0.43 -21.43 12.92
CA SER A 90 0.90 -20.92 13.25
C SER A 90 1.39 -19.90 12.23
N VAL A 91 1.89 -18.78 12.74
CA VAL A 91 2.52 -17.72 11.94
C VAL A 91 3.87 -17.35 12.52
N GLU A 92 4.72 -16.75 11.70
CA GLU A 92 6.03 -16.25 12.07
C GLU A 92 6.21 -14.84 11.51
N LEU A 93 6.66 -13.89 12.32
CA LEU A 93 7.01 -12.56 11.82
C LEU A 93 8.38 -12.62 11.14
N MET A 94 8.43 -12.16 9.90
CA MET A 94 9.66 -12.05 9.14
C MET A 94 9.98 -10.59 8.83
N LYS A 95 11.25 -10.19 9.03
CA LYS A 95 11.83 -8.96 8.50
C LYS A 95 12.53 -9.29 7.19
N LEU A 96 12.20 -8.61 6.14
CA LEU A 96 12.75 -8.84 4.81
C LEU A 96 13.76 -7.75 4.45
N LYS A 97 14.78 -8.12 3.68
CA LYS A 97 15.77 -7.16 3.18
C LYS A 97 15.14 -6.14 2.23
N HIS A 98 14.18 -6.56 1.43
CA HIS A 98 13.35 -5.72 0.55
C HIS A 98 11.88 -5.96 0.85
N GLY A 99 11.02 -4.99 0.58
CA GLY A 99 9.58 -5.11 0.82
C GLY A 99 8.94 -6.27 0.06
N ILE A 100 7.80 -6.73 0.54
CA ILE A 100 6.96 -7.69 -0.17
C ILE A 100 5.99 -6.89 -1.03
N PHE A 101 6.02 -7.15 -2.33
CA PHE A 101 5.15 -6.50 -3.30
C PHE A 101 4.29 -7.55 -4.01
N ASP A 102 3.10 -7.15 -4.42
CA ASP A 102 2.23 -8.05 -5.18
C ASP A 102 2.73 -8.18 -6.62
N GLU A 103 2.83 -7.06 -7.37
CA GLU A 103 3.22 -7.03 -8.78
C GLU A 103 4.44 -6.14 -9.05
N ALA A 104 4.56 -4.99 -8.35
CA ALA A 104 5.70 -4.10 -8.45
C ALA A 104 5.91 -3.32 -7.16
N SER A 105 7.05 -2.60 -7.09
CA SER A 105 7.54 -2.00 -5.86
C SER A 105 6.80 -0.73 -5.44
N VAL A 106 6.15 -0.02 -6.36
CA VAL A 106 5.42 1.23 -6.07
C VAL A 106 4.08 1.23 -6.76
N SER A 107 3.01 1.44 -6.00
CA SER A 107 1.67 1.67 -6.54
C SER A 107 1.28 3.14 -6.39
N VAL A 108 0.66 3.67 -7.44
CA VAL A 108 0.22 5.06 -7.54
C VAL A 108 -1.26 5.09 -7.91
N ILE A 109 -2.06 5.92 -7.26
CA ILE A 109 -3.47 6.09 -7.60
C ILE A 109 -3.85 7.56 -7.67
N ASN A 110 -4.77 7.91 -8.58
CA ASN A 110 -5.33 9.25 -8.67
C ASN A 110 -6.51 9.41 -7.69
N LEU A 111 -6.49 10.49 -6.92
CA LEU A 111 -7.57 10.81 -5.98
C LEU A 111 -8.94 10.92 -6.68
N THR A 112 -8.97 11.42 -7.93
CA THR A 112 -10.19 11.48 -8.74
C THR A 112 -10.77 10.10 -9.02
N THR A 113 -9.94 9.08 -9.21
CA THR A 113 -10.39 7.67 -9.36
C THR A 113 -11.09 7.17 -8.09
N ILE A 114 -10.50 7.39 -6.93
CA ILE A 114 -11.10 7.03 -5.63
C ILE A 114 -12.44 7.73 -5.43
N SER A 115 -12.47 9.02 -5.76
CA SER A 115 -13.68 9.84 -5.66
C SER A 115 -14.79 9.36 -6.58
N ALA A 116 -14.46 8.97 -7.81
CA ALA A 116 -15.43 8.44 -8.78
C ALA A 116 -16.05 7.10 -8.32
N ILE A 117 -15.22 6.19 -7.79
CA ILE A 117 -15.69 4.93 -7.21
C ILE A 117 -16.64 5.20 -6.04
N GLY A 118 -16.27 6.12 -5.16
CA GLY A 118 -17.10 6.50 -4.01
C GLY A 118 -18.42 7.13 -4.43
N LYS A 119 -18.41 7.99 -5.45
CA LYS A 119 -19.61 8.62 -5.99
C LYS A 119 -20.63 7.61 -6.52
N GLU A 120 -20.15 6.55 -7.20
CA GLU A 120 -21.02 5.52 -7.75
C GLU A 120 -21.79 4.73 -6.67
N ILE A 121 -21.24 4.63 -5.48
CA ILE A 121 -21.88 3.96 -4.33
C ILE A 121 -22.40 4.93 -3.29
N GLU A 122 -22.45 6.23 -3.62
CA GLU A 122 -22.91 7.32 -2.75
C GLU A 122 -22.18 7.38 -1.39
N GLN A 123 -20.87 7.12 -1.41
CA GLN A 123 -20.03 7.08 -0.20
C GLN A 123 -18.70 7.77 -0.43
N LYS A 124 -18.21 8.56 0.54
CA LYS A 124 -16.83 9.01 0.55
C LYS A 124 -15.92 7.85 0.97
N LEU A 125 -15.06 7.42 0.05
CA LEU A 125 -14.12 6.34 0.33
C LEU A 125 -12.85 6.85 1.02
N ASP A 126 -12.40 6.10 2.00
CA ASP A 126 -11.09 6.28 2.59
C ASP A 126 -10.00 5.80 1.62
N THR A 127 -9.03 6.65 1.34
CA THR A 127 -7.93 6.36 0.41
C THR A 127 -7.07 5.17 0.85
N ARG A 128 -6.97 4.93 2.16
CA ARG A 128 -6.21 3.81 2.76
C ARG A 128 -6.71 2.43 2.31
N ARG A 129 -7.97 2.30 1.84
CA ARG A 129 -8.52 1.06 1.29
C ARG A 129 -7.71 0.56 0.09
N PHE A 130 -7.21 1.47 -0.73
CA PHE A 130 -6.46 1.16 -1.96
C PHE A 130 -5.00 0.79 -1.68
N ARG A 131 -4.49 1.08 -0.48
CA ARG A 131 -3.12 0.74 -0.05
C ARG A 131 -2.03 1.16 -1.04
N ALA A 132 -2.31 2.22 -1.80
CA ALA A 132 -1.34 2.80 -2.70
C ALA A 132 -0.20 3.45 -1.91
N ASN A 133 1.02 3.40 -2.47
CA ASN A 133 2.18 4.07 -1.89
C ASN A 133 2.09 5.59 -2.09
N ILE A 134 1.58 6.01 -3.26
CA ILE A 134 1.50 7.42 -3.64
C ILE A 134 0.08 7.71 -4.11
N ILE A 135 -0.49 8.79 -3.60
CA ILE A 135 -1.77 9.32 -4.07
C ILE A 135 -1.48 10.63 -4.78
N ILE A 136 -1.90 10.73 -6.04
CA ILE A 136 -1.74 11.93 -6.86
C ILE A 136 -3.09 12.62 -7.00
N GLU A 137 -3.11 13.93 -6.84
CA GLU A 137 -4.21 14.79 -7.23
C GLU A 137 -3.89 15.37 -8.61
N ALA A 138 -4.47 14.78 -9.65
CA ALA A 138 -4.24 15.24 -11.02
C ALA A 138 -5.14 16.44 -11.34
N ASP A 139 -4.64 17.38 -12.14
CA ASP A 139 -5.38 18.58 -12.59
C ASP A 139 -6.65 18.22 -13.42
N SER A 140 -6.67 17.03 -13.99
CA SER A 140 -7.82 16.57 -14.78
C SER A 140 -8.90 15.93 -13.90
N PRO A 141 -10.17 16.28 -14.11
CA PRO A 141 -11.30 15.67 -13.41
C PRO A 141 -11.64 14.24 -13.87
N LYS A 142 -10.92 13.69 -14.87
CA LYS A 142 -11.18 12.35 -15.41
C LYS A 142 -10.70 11.27 -14.45
N PRO A 143 -11.57 10.34 -14.03
CA PRO A 143 -11.13 9.17 -13.27
C PRO A 143 -10.34 8.19 -14.15
N PHE A 144 -9.60 7.30 -13.54
CA PHE A 144 -8.82 6.25 -14.18
C PHE A 144 -7.76 6.75 -15.18
N MET A 145 -7.27 7.98 -14.99
CA MET A 145 -6.21 8.54 -15.83
C MET A 145 -4.92 7.76 -15.73
N GLU A 146 -4.69 7.09 -14.64
CA GLU A 146 -3.53 6.22 -14.41
C GLU A 146 -3.44 5.10 -15.46
N ASN A 147 -4.53 4.73 -16.13
CA ASN A 147 -4.48 3.82 -17.28
C ASN A 147 -3.63 4.36 -18.44
N ASN A 148 -3.58 5.69 -18.59
CA ASN A 148 -2.84 6.37 -19.64
C ASN A 148 -1.38 6.67 -19.25
N TRP A 149 -1.01 6.33 -18.01
CA TRP A 149 0.38 6.47 -17.56
C TRP A 149 1.23 5.26 -17.92
N ILE A 150 0.61 4.13 -18.27
CA ILE A 150 1.32 2.90 -18.61
C ILE A 150 2.23 3.13 -19.82
N GLY A 151 3.51 2.72 -19.68
CA GLY A 151 4.57 2.96 -20.65
C GLY A 151 5.20 4.35 -20.54
N LYS A 152 4.71 5.23 -19.65
CA LYS A 152 5.24 6.58 -19.43
C LYS A 152 5.93 6.68 -18.08
N THR A 153 6.64 7.78 -17.88
CA THR A 153 7.39 8.05 -16.64
C THR A 153 6.74 9.19 -15.87
N LEU A 154 6.48 8.96 -14.59
CA LEU A 154 6.16 10.02 -13.63
C LEU A 154 7.45 10.60 -13.08
N LEU A 155 7.61 11.93 -13.20
CA LEU A 155 8.68 12.71 -12.61
C LEU A 155 8.13 13.48 -11.41
N PHE A 156 8.74 13.30 -10.25
CA PHE A 156 8.40 13.98 -9.01
C PHE A 156 9.38 15.13 -8.75
N GLY A 157 8.87 16.36 -8.73
CA GLY A 157 9.70 17.56 -8.57
C GLY A 157 10.26 18.07 -9.88
N ASN A 158 11.54 18.43 -9.91
CA ASN A 158 12.20 19.02 -11.05
C ASN A 158 12.90 17.99 -11.95
N LYS A 159 13.30 18.41 -13.17
CA LYS A 159 13.92 17.51 -14.17
C LYS A 159 15.33 17.07 -13.82
N GLU A 160 16.06 17.83 -13.04
CA GLU A 160 17.49 17.61 -12.80
C GLU A 160 17.73 16.46 -11.84
N ASP A 161 17.04 16.46 -10.70
CA ASP A 161 17.28 15.52 -9.61
C ASP A 161 15.99 14.83 -9.06
N GLY A 162 14.82 15.21 -9.56
CA GLY A 162 13.53 14.64 -9.13
C GLY A 162 13.46 13.12 -9.33
N ALA A 163 12.85 12.41 -8.39
CA ALA A 163 12.65 10.98 -8.48
C ALA A 163 11.78 10.60 -9.70
N MET A 164 11.96 9.40 -10.25
CA MET A 164 11.23 8.96 -11.44
C MET A 164 10.73 7.52 -11.31
N LEU A 165 9.47 7.32 -11.71
CA LEU A 165 8.82 6.01 -11.81
C LEU A 165 8.39 5.75 -13.25
N ASN A 166 8.83 4.66 -13.85
CA ASN A 166 8.25 4.15 -15.09
C ASN A 166 7.01 3.32 -14.76
N MET A 167 5.86 3.74 -15.25
CA MET A 167 4.58 3.07 -15.00
C MET A 167 4.45 1.85 -15.91
N THR A 168 4.35 0.67 -15.33
CA THR A 168 4.51 -0.61 -16.06
C THR A 168 3.21 -1.35 -16.29
N LEU A 169 2.29 -1.33 -15.34
CA LEU A 169 1.02 -2.06 -15.44
C LEU A 169 -0.08 -1.40 -14.60
N LYS A 170 -1.32 -1.66 -14.98
CA LYS A 170 -2.49 -1.26 -14.19
C LYS A 170 -2.52 -2.06 -12.88
N ASP A 171 -3.01 -1.42 -11.81
CA ASP A 171 -3.18 -2.09 -10.52
C ASP A 171 -4.52 -2.85 -10.51
N LEU A 172 -4.43 -4.17 -10.74
CA LEU A 172 -5.55 -5.09 -10.65
C LEU A 172 -5.95 -5.27 -9.19
N ARG A 173 -7.15 -4.86 -8.85
CA ARG A 173 -7.59 -4.83 -7.45
C ARG A 173 -8.09 -6.18 -6.97
N CYS A 174 -7.75 -6.51 -5.75
CA CYS A 174 -8.28 -7.67 -5.03
C CYS A 174 -9.31 -7.24 -3.99
N MET A 175 -9.96 -8.18 -3.34
CA MET A 175 -10.99 -7.93 -2.32
C MET A 175 -10.56 -7.05 -1.15
N MET A 176 -9.26 -6.78 -1.01
CA MET A 176 -8.72 -5.92 0.05
C MET A 176 -9.33 -4.52 0.07
N ILE A 177 -9.68 -3.96 -1.10
CA ILE A 177 -10.30 -2.63 -1.18
C ILE A 177 -11.68 -2.56 -0.53
N ASN A 178 -12.35 -3.70 -0.36
CA ASN A 178 -13.63 -3.78 0.34
C ASN A 178 -13.48 -3.57 1.86
N LEU A 179 -12.29 -3.80 2.41
CA LEU A 179 -12.08 -3.72 3.86
C LEU A 179 -11.99 -2.27 4.31
N ASP A 180 -12.77 -1.93 5.31
CA ASP A 180 -12.68 -0.66 5.99
C ASP A 180 -11.40 -0.61 6.86
N PRO A 181 -10.54 0.41 6.72
CA PRO A 181 -9.26 0.44 7.41
C PRO A 181 -9.36 0.58 8.93
N ASP A 182 -10.49 1.12 9.43
CA ASP A 182 -10.67 1.39 10.86
C ASP A 182 -11.56 0.34 11.57
N THR A 183 -12.35 -0.41 10.81
CA THR A 183 -13.28 -1.40 11.37
C THR A 183 -13.09 -2.81 10.86
N ALA A 184 -12.27 -2.99 9.83
CA ALA A 184 -12.09 -4.24 9.07
C ALA A 184 -13.38 -4.80 8.44
N LYS A 185 -14.50 -4.06 8.49
CA LYS A 185 -15.76 -4.46 7.86
C LYS A 185 -15.66 -4.42 6.34
N GLN A 186 -16.31 -5.38 5.69
CA GLN A 186 -16.32 -5.49 4.24
C GLN A 186 -17.49 -4.72 3.61
N ASP A 187 -17.21 -4.00 2.53
CA ASP A 187 -18.21 -3.47 1.61
C ASP A 187 -17.94 -3.97 0.19
N PRO A 188 -18.55 -5.09 -0.23
CA PRO A 188 -18.33 -5.68 -1.56
C PRO A 188 -18.76 -4.78 -2.73
N ARG A 189 -19.53 -3.71 -2.48
CA ARG A 189 -19.94 -2.75 -3.53
C ARG A 189 -18.73 -2.09 -4.15
N ILE A 190 -17.69 -1.80 -3.36
CA ILE A 190 -16.47 -1.12 -3.82
C ILE A 190 -15.81 -1.92 -4.95
N MET A 191 -15.50 -3.20 -4.70
CA MET A 191 -14.89 -4.06 -5.71
C MET A 191 -15.78 -4.23 -6.95
N LYS A 192 -17.09 -4.43 -6.76
CA LYS A 192 -18.05 -4.53 -7.87
C LYS A 192 -18.06 -3.25 -8.73
N THR A 193 -17.97 -2.10 -8.10
CA THR A 193 -17.90 -0.81 -8.79
C THR A 193 -16.61 -0.68 -9.61
N VAL A 194 -15.46 -1.06 -9.05
CA VAL A 194 -14.18 -1.04 -9.79
C VAL A 194 -14.22 -1.97 -10.99
N VAL A 195 -14.80 -3.17 -10.85
CA VAL A 195 -15.02 -4.10 -11.97
C VAL A 195 -15.87 -3.46 -13.06
N HIS A 196 -16.98 -2.83 -12.67
CA HIS A 196 -17.91 -2.21 -13.61
C HIS A 196 -17.29 -0.99 -14.33
N LEU A 197 -16.62 -0.11 -13.61
CA LEU A 197 -16.11 1.15 -14.16
C LEU A 197 -14.81 0.98 -14.97
N ASN A 198 -13.93 0.05 -14.59
CA ASN A 198 -12.59 -0.06 -15.15
C ASN A 198 -12.00 -1.47 -15.12
N GLU A 199 -12.78 -2.50 -15.41
CA GLU A 199 -12.29 -3.88 -15.58
C GLU A 199 -11.43 -4.36 -14.41
N ASN A 200 -11.85 -4.05 -13.19
CA ASN A 200 -11.16 -4.36 -11.94
C ASN A 200 -9.81 -3.65 -11.71
N ASN A 201 -9.51 -2.57 -12.42
CA ASN A 201 -8.27 -1.82 -12.24
C ASN A 201 -8.54 -0.47 -11.54
N ALA A 202 -7.72 -0.10 -10.57
CA ALA A 202 -7.72 1.22 -9.95
C ALA A 202 -6.32 1.54 -9.41
N GLY A 203 -5.64 2.48 -10.07
CA GLY A 203 -4.23 2.77 -9.86
C GLY A 203 -3.33 2.11 -10.89
N ALA A 204 -2.05 2.33 -10.76
CA ALA A 204 -1.01 1.77 -11.60
C ALA A 204 0.24 1.45 -10.78
N TYR A 205 0.96 0.42 -11.19
CA TYR A 205 2.26 0.06 -10.65
C TYR A 205 3.38 0.66 -11.47
N GLY A 206 4.45 1.03 -10.77
CA GLY A 206 5.67 1.55 -11.39
C GLY A 206 6.94 0.93 -10.83
N THR A 207 7.98 0.97 -11.65
CA THR A 207 9.35 0.63 -11.27
C THR A 207 10.21 1.89 -11.18
N VAL A 208 11.17 1.89 -10.28
CA VAL A 208 12.04 3.05 -10.06
C VAL A 208 13.05 3.18 -11.21
N VAL A 209 13.08 4.35 -11.83
CA VAL A 209 14.04 4.72 -12.89
C VAL A 209 15.12 5.65 -12.33
N ARG A 210 14.73 6.52 -11.42
CA ARG A 210 15.64 7.39 -10.69
C ARG A 210 15.20 7.52 -9.24
N THR A 211 16.11 7.27 -8.32
CA THR A 211 15.90 7.43 -6.89
C THR A 211 15.85 8.91 -6.52
N GLY A 212 15.24 9.24 -5.38
CA GLY A 212 15.19 10.60 -4.89
C GLY A 212 14.20 10.78 -3.73
N ASN A 213 14.18 11.95 -3.14
CA ASN A 213 13.26 12.25 -2.06
C ASN A 213 11.88 12.61 -2.62
N LEU A 214 10.86 12.04 -2.00
CA LEU A 214 9.46 12.39 -2.21
C LEU A 214 8.94 13.15 -1.00
N SER A 215 8.08 14.13 -1.22
CA SER A 215 7.33 14.79 -0.15
C SER A 215 5.92 15.15 -0.62
N VAL A 216 5.01 15.25 0.33
CA VAL A 216 3.65 15.73 0.06
C VAL A 216 3.72 17.12 -0.54
N GLY A 217 2.92 17.39 -1.57
CA GLY A 217 2.88 18.66 -2.29
C GLY A 217 3.91 18.82 -3.41
N LEU A 218 4.78 17.83 -3.65
CA LEU A 218 5.66 17.86 -4.84
C LEU A 218 4.83 17.85 -6.13
N PRO A 219 5.16 18.70 -7.12
CA PRO A 219 4.57 18.62 -8.43
C PRO A 219 4.98 17.30 -9.12
N VAL A 220 4.02 16.69 -9.83
CA VAL A 220 4.24 15.47 -10.61
C VAL A 220 3.97 15.74 -12.07
N SER A 221 4.93 15.40 -12.93
CA SER A 221 4.80 15.56 -14.37
C SER A 221 4.85 14.19 -15.05
N LEU A 222 4.00 14.00 -16.06
CA LEU A 222 4.05 12.83 -16.92
C LEU A 222 5.00 13.12 -18.09
N ILE A 223 6.04 12.31 -18.25
CA ILE A 223 7.01 12.41 -19.35
C ILE A 223 7.02 11.12 -20.17
N GLY A 224 7.23 11.27 -21.46
CA GLY A 224 7.15 10.21 -22.46
C GLY A 224 6.02 10.49 -23.46
N ASP A 225 6.27 10.13 -24.70
CA ASP A 225 5.34 10.30 -25.84
C ASP A 225 4.16 9.32 -25.73
#